data_7ce12a839e508fdd03862f880767560c
#
_entry.id   7ce12a839e508fdd03862f880767560c
#
_cell.length_a   1.000
_cell.length_b   1.000
_cell.length_c   1.000
_cell.angle_alpha   90.00
_cell.angle_beta   90.00
_cell.angle_gamma   90.00
#
_symmetry.space_group_name_H-M   'P 1'
#
loop_
_entity.id
_entity.type
_entity.pdbx_description
1 polymer ?
#
loop_
_entity_poly.entity_id
_entity_poly.type
_entity_poly.pdbx_seq_one_letter_code
_entity_poly.pdbx_strand_id
1 'polypeptide(L)'
;YTVTFGAIKQGLLLYPGKAIGGTAVVAPLGAPWQQVLGERVRTITIDSDLAEKIINYRTPMAHKGVNGNTLIIGGSNDMIGAPILAAEAAVHSGAGKVTLAVPKIIKQIVQSRVIPEVMVTSTETNKELFDCRQVVAMGPGLGRTSDIPNFVDSILDSYEGPLVLDADALYALGHVGSVDKDALRDGEIESIYAVKQDLPYCVMTPHLGEFSRLIDLPIKWIERHYITLARAFAKAHQVVLVLKGIPSVVALPD
;
A
#
# COMPACT_ATOMS: atom_id res chain seq x y z
N TYR A 1 29.69 2.41 -13.09
CA TYR A 1 29.61 3.13 -11.81
C TYR A 1 29.32 4.59 -12.05
N THR A 2 28.45 5.17 -11.23
CA THR A 2 28.18 6.61 -11.20
C THR A 2 28.50 7.14 -9.80
N VAL A 3 29.43 8.12 -9.71
CA VAL A 3 29.75 8.79 -8.45
C VAL A 3 28.85 10.00 -8.30
N THR A 4 28.17 10.10 -7.17
CA THR A 4 27.34 11.26 -6.79
C THR A 4 27.84 11.83 -5.46
N PHE A 5 27.81 13.17 -5.32
CA PHE A 5 28.37 13.83 -4.15
C PHE A 5 27.31 14.16 -3.10
N GLY A 6 27.64 13.93 -1.84
CA GLY A 6 26.85 14.29 -0.65
C GLY A 6 25.62 13.40 -0.42
N ALA A 7 24.74 13.27 -1.39
CA ALA A 7 23.55 12.43 -1.32
C ALA A 7 23.23 11.79 -2.67
N ILE A 8 22.50 10.70 -2.65
CA ILE A 8 22.01 10.07 -3.89
C ILE A 8 20.96 10.97 -4.55
N LYS A 9 21.04 11.14 -5.86
CA LYS A 9 20.07 11.94 -6.63
C LYS A 9 18.89 11.07 -7.05
N GLN A 10 17.68 11.58 -6.96
CA GLN A 10 16.45 10.85 -7.36
C GLN A 10 16.56 10.24 -8.76
N GLY A 11 17.12 10.98 -9.72
CA GLY A 11 17.31 10.50 -11.08
C GLY A 11 18.22 9.27 -11.24
N LEU A 12 19.05 8.95 -10.25
CA LEU A 12 19.85 7.73 -10.22
C LEU A 12 19.10 6.53 -9.63
N LEU A 13 17.98 6.77 -8.96
CA LEU A 13 17.14 5.74 -8.36
C LEU A 13 15.92 5.40 -9.21
N LEU A 14 15.43 6.39 -9.98
CA LEU A 14 14.24 6.27 -10.82
C LEU A 14 14.60 5.92 -12.26
N TYR A 15 13.69 5.24 -12.94
CA TYR A 15 13.81 5.01 -14.38
C TYR A 15 13.60 6.34 -15.15
N PRO A 16 14.33 6.63 -16.25
CA PRO A 16 15.32 5.79 -16.92
C PRO A 16 16.75 5.85 -16.33
N GLY A 17 17.06 6.81 -15.46
CA GLY A 17 18.42 7.00 -14.92
C GLY A 17 18.95 5.77 -14.19
N LYS A 18 18.11 5.04 -13.47
CA LYS A 18 18.49 3.78 -12.81
C LYS A 18 18.99 2.73 -13.80
N ALA A 19 18.42 2.66 -15.00
CA ALA A 19 18.81 1.68 -16.02
C ALA A 19 20.18 1.96 -16.65
N ILE A 20 20.57 3.24 -16.75
CA ILE A 20 21.81 3.68 -17.40
C ILE A 20 22.89 4.11 -16.42
N GLY A 21 22.53 4.45 -15.17
CA GLY A 21 23.44 4.97 -14.15
C GLY A 21 24.39 3.91 -13.56
N GLY A 22 24.13 2.62 -13.77
CA GLY A 22 24.90 1.53 -13.17
C GLY A 22 24.83 1.54 -11.63
N THR A 23 25.92 1.18 -10.96
CA THR A 23 26.01 1.25 -9.50
C THR A 23 26.33 2.67 -9.05
N ALA A 24 25.42 3.30 -8.33
CA ALA A 24 25.62 4.64 -7.78
C ALA A 24 26.43 4.55 -6.48
N VAL A 25 27.51 5.34 -6.40
CA VAL A 25 28.36 5.47 -5.21
C VAL A 25 28.27 6.90 -4.70
N VAL A 26 27.92 7.06 -3.42
CA VAL A 26 27.87 8.39 -2.78
C VAL A 26 29.22 8.73 -2.20
N ALA A 27 29.86 9.79 -2.72
CA ALA A 27 31.09 10.34 -2.18
C ALA A 27 30.77 11.45 -1.17
N PRO A 28 31.35 11.42 0.05
CA PRO A 28 31.10 12.44 1.06
C PRO A 28 31.69 13.78 0.63
N LEU A 29 31.02 14.88 0.97
CA LEU A 29 31.49 16.25 0.72
C LEU A 29 32.29 16.86 1.87
N GLY A 30 32.43 16.15 2.99
CA GLY A 30 33.08 16.68 4.19
C GLY A 30 32.28 17.78 4.92
N ALA A 31 31.10 18.12 4.44
CA ALA A 31 30.20 19.08 5.07
C ALA A 31 28.99 18.37 5.70
N PRO A 32 28.43 18.86 6.82
CA PRO A 32 27.24 18.29 7.45
C PRO A 32 25.98 18.65 6.66
N TRP A 33 25.91 18.15 5.43
CA TRP A 33 24.84 18.48 4.48
C TRP A 33 23.43 18.16 5.02
N GLN A 34 23.30 17.18 5.91
CA GLN A 34 22.06 16.86 6.61
C GLN A 34 21.58 18.04 7.47
N GLN A 35 22.52 18.77 8.10
CA GLN A 35 22.20 20.00 8.84
C GLN A 35 21.91 21.18 7.90
N VAL A 36 22.56 21.23 6.73
CA VAL A 36 22.37 22.30 5.74
C VAL A 36 21.05 22.16 5.00
N LEU A 37 20.67 20.92 4.62
CA LEU A 37 19.42 20.66 3.90
C LEU A 37 18.23 20.54 4.86
N GLY A 38 18.46 20.07 6.08
CA GLY A 38 17.47 20.00 7.15
C GLY A 38 16.10 19.53 6.69
N GLU A 39 15.07 20.28 7.05
CA GLU A 39 13.67 20.02 6.72
C GLU A 39 13.31 20.08 5.22
N ARG A 40 14.25 20.53 4.35
CA ARG A 40 14.04 20.56 2.90
C ARG A 40 14.10 19.16 2.26
N VAL A 41 14.72 18.19 2.93
CA VAL A 41 14.78 16.81 2.44
C VAL A 41 13.49 16.09 2.80
N ARG A 42 12.59 15.98 1.83
CA ARG A 42 11.29 15.32 1.98
C ARG A 42 11.23 13.90 1.38
N THR A 43 12.34 13.41 0.87
CA THR A 43 12.41 12.06 0.25
C THR A 43 13.68 11.39 0.72
N ILE A 44 13.55 10.23 1.32
CA ILE A 44 14.64 9.42 1.84
C ILE A 44 14.62 8.03 1.23
N THR A 45 15.76 7.37 1.20
CA THR A 45 15.83 5.93 0.89
C THR A 45 15.66 5.14 2.18
N ILE A 46 14.88 4.07 2.12
CA ILE A 46 14.79 3.11 3.24
C ILE A 46 15.95 2.15 3.10
N ASP A 47 16.90 2.24 4.02
CA ASP A 47 18.03 1.33 4.17
C ASP A 47 17.80 0.37 5.36
N SER A 48 18.76 -0.53 5.60
CA SER A 48 18.71 -1.48 6.71
C SER A 48 18.60 -0.80 8.07
N ASP A 49 19.34 0.29 8.27
CA ASP A 49 19.37 1.00 9.54
C ASP A 49 18.03 1.66 9.87
N LEU A 50 17.35 2.20 8.85
CA LEU A 50 16.00 2.74 9.01
C LEU A 50 14.97 1.62 9.20
N ALA A 51 15.09 0.53 8.44
CA ALA A 51 14.20 -0.63 8.57
C ALA A 51 14.27 -1.23 9.98
N GLU A 52 15.46 -1.41 10.54
CA GLU A 52 15.64 -1.90 11.91
C GLU A 52 15.00 -0.99 12.97
N LYS A 53 15.03 0.32 12.77
CA LYS A 53 14.39 1.28 13.70
C LYS A 53 12.85 1.25 13.63
N ILE A 54 12.30 0.91 12.47
CA ILE A 54 10.85 0.85 12.25
C ILE A 54 10.26 -0.48 12.74
N ILE A 55 11.02 -1.58 12.64
CA ILE A 55 10.56 -2.89 13.08
C ILE A 55 10.51 -2.94 14.61
N ASN A 56 9.30 -3.00 15.13
CA ASN A 56 9.09 -3.12 16.57
C ASN A 56 9.62 -4.46 17.11
N TYR A 57 10.50 -4.38 18.11
CA TYR A 57 11.01 -5.56 18.78
C TYR A 57 9.90 -6.20 19.61
N ARG A 58 9.66 -7.49 19.44
CA ARG A 58 8.72 -8.22 20.29
C ARG A 58 9.31 -8.40 21.70
N THR A 59 8.57 -8.00 22.71
CA THR A 59 8.98 -8.25 24.08
C THR A 59 8.83 -9.75 24.41
N PRO A 60 9.66 -10.32 25.29
CA PRO A 60 9.51 -11.72 25.73
C PRO A 60 8.14 -12.02 26.35
N MET A 61 7.44 -11.01 26.84
CA MET A 61 6.10 -11.11 27.42
C MET A 61 4.97 -10.98 26.40
N ALA A 62 5.31 -10.80 25.11
CA ALA A 62 4.30 -10.65 24.07
C ALA A 62 3.51 -11.97 23.87
N HIS A 63 2.20 -11.86 23.81
CA HIS A 63 1.30 -12.96 23.51
C HIS A 63 0.45 -12.65 22.28
N LYS A 64 -0.24 -13.65 21.73
CA LYS A 64 -1.03 -13.53 20.49
C LYS A 64 -2.04 -12.37 20.47
N GLY A 65 -2.56 -11.95 21.63
CA GLY A 65 -3.50 -10.83 21.71
C GLY A 65 -2.84 -9.47 21.55
N VAL A 66 -1.56 -9.33 21.95
CA VAL A 66 -0.78 -8.08 21.82
C VAL A 66 -0.24 -7.90 20.40
N ASN A 67 0.05 -9.01 19.71
CA ASN A 67 0.62 -9.00 18.37
C ASN A 67 -0.41 -8.73 17.23
N GLY A 68 -1.59 -8.29 17.60
CA GLY A 68 -2.62 -7.86 16.65
C GLY A 68 -3.57 -8.97 16.17
N ASN A 69 -4.77 -8.56 15.78
CA ASN A 69 -5.82 -9.41 15.24
C ASN A 69 -6.18 -8.87 13.83
N THR A 70 -5.72 -9.57 12.82
CA THR A 70 -5.83 -9.18 11.42
C THR A 70 -6.98 -9.93 10.76
N LEU A 71 -7.83 -9.19 10.04
CA LEU A 71 -8.82 -9.75 9.14
C LEU A 71 -8.35 -9.52 7.69
N ILE A 72 -8.36 -10.58 6.89
CA ILE A 72 -8.11 -10.50 5.46
C ILE A 72 -9.40 -10.86 4.73
N ILE A 73 -9.83 -10.01 3.81
CA ILE A 73 -11.04 -10.20 3.00
C ILE A 73 -10.61 -10.35 1.54
N GLY A 74 -10.91 -11.49 0.95
CA GLY A 74 -10.51 -11.74 -0.42
C GLY A 74 -11.07 -13.04 -0.97
N GLY A 75 -10.66 -13.38 -2.18
CA GLY A 75 -11.06 -14.61 -2.86
C GLY A 75 -12.36 -14.52 -3.61
N SER A 76 -12.40 -15.27 -4.68
CA SER A 76 -13.56 -15.51 -5.53
C SER A 76 -13.50 -16.95 -6.03
N ASN A 77 -14.53 -17.37 -6.75
CA ASN A 77 -14.59 -18.73 -7.30
C ASN A 77 -13.36 -19.07 -8.16
N ASP A 78 -12.81 -18.10 -8.85
CA ASP A 78 -11.67 -18.27 -9.76
C ASP A 78 -10.31 -17.95 -9.12
N MET A 79 -10.28 -17.28 -7.95
CA MET A 79 -9.06 -16.77 -7.35
C MET A 79 -8.96 -17.08 -5.85
N ILE A 80 -8.66 -18.34 -5.53
CA ILE A 80 -8.50 -18.79 -4.13
C ILE A 80 -7.07 -18.64 -3.60
N GLY A 81 -6.07 -18.61 -4.46
CA GLY A 81 -4.65 -18.57 -4.06
C GLY A 81 -4.22 -17.23 -3.46
N ALA A 82 -4.65 -16.12 -4.06
CA ALA A 82 -4.22 -14.78 -3.63
C ALA A 82 -4.56 -14.46 -2.16
N PRO A 83 -5.80 -14.69 -1.68
CA PRO A 83 -6.13 -14.46 -0.28
C PRO A 83 -5.43 -15.42 0.68
N ILE A 84 -5.14 -16.67 0.28
CA ILE A 84 -4.36 -17.63 1.06
C ILE A 84 -2.95 -17.08 1.27
N LEU A 85 -2.27 -16.67 0.20
CA LEU A 85 -0.93 -16.09 0.27
C LEU A 85 -0.89 -14.83 1.15
N ALA A 86 -1.91 -13.97 1.06
CA ALA A 86 -2.00 -12.78 1.91
C ALA A 86 -2.15 -13.15 3.39
N ALA A 87 -2.97 -14.18 3.71
CA ALA A 87 -3.15 -14.65 5.08
C ALA A 87 -1.88 -15.29 5.66
N GLU A 88 -1.20 -16.12 4.88
CA GLU A 88 0.07 -16.73 5.26
C GLU A 88 1.16 -15.67 5.45
N ALA A 89 1.24 -14.68 4.56
CA ALA A 89 2.16 -13.55 4.71
C ALA A 89 1.91 -12.78 6.03
N ALA A 90 0.66 -12.57 6.40
CA ALA A 90 0.34 -11.91 7.68
C ALA A 90 0.80 -12.73 8.88
N VAL A 91 0.63 -14.06 8.87
CA VAL A 91 1.15 -14.96 9.93
C VAL A 91 2.67 -14.86 9.99
N HIS A 92 3.35 -15.02 8.86
CA HIS A 92 4.82 -14.98 8.77
C HIS A 92 5.41 -13.61 9.12
N SER A 93 4.67 -12.53 8.86
CA SER A 93 5.04 -11.17 9.30
C SER A 93 4.80 -10.94 10.79
N GLY A 94 4.14 -11.90 11.44
CA GLY A 94 4.01 -11.91 12.88
C GLY A 94 2.71 -11.42 13.45
N ALA A 95 1.63 -11.34 12.70
CA ALA A 95 0.31 -11.09 13.26
C ALA A 95 -0.04 -12.15 14.33
N GLY A 96 -0.61 -11.71 15.44
CA GLY A 96 -0.93 -12.60 16.56
C GLY A 96 -2.10 -13.54 16.29
N LYS A 97 -3.07 -13.05 15.50
CA LYS A 97 -4.22 -13.82 15.00
C LYS A 97 -4.51 -13.37 13.58
N VAL A 98 -4.74 -14.31 12.68
CA VAL A 98 -5.15 -14.04 11.31
C VAL A 98 -6.44 -14.77 11.00
N THR A 99 -7.43 -14.02 10.53
CA THR A 99 -8.70 -14.57 10.02
C THR A 99 -8.80 -14.23 8.54
N LEU A 100 -9.06 -15.22 7.73
CA LEU A 100 -9.32 -15.07 6.30
C LEU A 100 -10.83 -15.22 6.05
N ALA A 101 -11.46 -14.13 5.60
CA ALA A 101 -12.85 -14.11 5.19
C ALA A 101 -12.96 -14.26 3.68
N VAL A 102 -13.68 -15.26 3.23
CA VAL A 102 -13.88 -15.59 1.82
C VAL A 102 -15.37 -15.86 1.52
N PRO A 103 -15.82 -15.77 0.27
CA PRO A 103 -17.17 -16.21 -0.10
C PRO A 103 -17.46 -17.63 0.37
N LYS A 104 -18.68 -17.86 0.87
CA LYS A 104 -19.09 -19.14 1.44
C LYS A 104 -18.85 -20.33 0.52
N ILE A 105 -19.03 -20.13 -0.78
CA ILE A 105 -18.87 -21.18 -1.79
C ILE A 105 -17.45 -21.76 -1.85
N ILE A 106 -16.42 -20.96 -1.57
CA ILE A 106 -15.01 -21.39 -1.60
C ILE A 106 -14.43 -21.69 -0.22
N LYS A 107 -15.18 -21.43 0.86
CA LYS A 107 -14.70 -21.54 2.24
C LYS A 107 -14.05 -22.89 2.55
N GLN A 108 -14.70 -24.01 2.20
CA GLN A 108 -14.18 -25.36 2.49
C GLN A 108 -12.87 -25.65 1.76
N ILE A 109 -12.78 -25.21 0.49
CA ILE A 109 -11.56 -25.39 -0.32
C ILE A 109 -10.43 -24.59 0.26
N VAL A 110 -10.67 -23.33 0.64
CA VAL A 110 -9.68 -22.46 1.26
C VAL A 110 -9.24 -23.03 2.62
N GLN A 111 -10.19 -23.48 3.45
CA GLN A 111 -9.90 -24.05 4.77
C GLN A 111 -9.03 -25.31 4.71
N SER A 112 -9.11 -26.06 3.62
CA SER A 112 -8.26 -27.25 3.42
C SER A 112 -6.85 -26.95 2.90
N ARG A 113 -6.57 -25.68 2.51
CA ARG A 113 -5.32 -25.26 1.87
C ARG A 113 -4.48 -24.28 2.68
N VAL A 114 -5.10 -23.49 3.56
CA VAL A 114 -4.36 -22.55 4.44
C VAL A 114 -3.57 -23.31 5.49
N ILE A 115 -2.51 -22.68 5.98
CA ILE A 115 -1.77 -23.18 7.13
C ILE A 115 -2.67 -23.20 8.38
N PRO A 116 -2.42 -24.12 9.35
CA PRO A 116 -3.29 -24.33 10.51
C PRO A 116 -3.51 -23.11 11.40
N GLU A 117 -2.59 -22.13 11.37
CA GLU A 117 -2.64 -20.90 12.14
C GLU A 117 -3.70 -19.91 11.63
N VAL A 118 -4.18 -20.07 10.39
CA VAL A 118 -5.18 -19.19 9.78
C VAL A 118 -6.59 -19.68 10.04
N MET A 119 -7.40 -18.85 10.68
CA MET A 119 -8.84 -19.09 10.82
C MET A 119 -9.57 -18.69 9.55
N VAL A 120 -10.51 -19.51 9.07
CA VAL A 120 -11.30 -19.21 7.86
C VAL A 120 -12.76 -18.98 8.20
N THR A 121 -13.31 -17.86 7.76
CA THR A 121 -14.73 -17.51 7.92
C THR A 121 -15.39 -17.15 6.59
N SER A 122 -16.70 -16.91 6.58
CA SER A 122 -17.41 -16.41 5.40
C SER A 122 -17.55 -14.89 5.44
N THR A 123 -17.46 -14.23 4.27
CA THR A 123 -17.78 -12.81 4.11
C THR A 123 -19.28 -12.50 4.33
N GLU A 124 -20.14 -13.50 4.30
CA GLU A 124 -21.58 -13.35 4.53
C GLU A 124 -21.93 -13.25 6.01
N THR A 125 -20.99 -13.48 6.92
CA THR A 125 -21.17 -13.27 8.36
C THR A 125 -21.10 -11.77 8.67
N ASN A 126 -22.23 -11.23 9.10
CA ASN A 126 -22.55 -9.82 9.42
C ASN A 126 -21.53 -9.06 10.32
N LYS A 127 -21.99 -7.99 10.99
CA LYS A 127 -21.22 -7.05 11.85
C LYS A 127 -20.17 -7.67 12.77
N GLU A 128 -20.35 -8.91 13.23
CA GLU A 128 -19.38 -9.67 14.01
C GLU A 128 -18.03 -9.93 13.29
N LEU A 129 -17.99 -9.74 11.96
CA LEU A 129 -16.76 -9.91 11.18
C LEU A 129 -15.67 -8.94 11.63
N PHE A 130 -16.04 -7.73 12.07
CA PHE A 130 -15.12 -6.67 12.48
C PHE A 130 -14.85 -6.63 13.98
N ASP A 131 -15.55 -7.45 14.77
CA ASP A 131 -15.39 -7.46 16.22
C ASP A 131 -13.96 -7.81 16.62
N CYS A 132 -13.38 -6.94 17.46
CA CYS A 132 -12.00 -7.07 17.93
C CYS A 132 -10.92 -7.11 16.84
N ARG A 133 -11.20 -6.64 15.62
CA ARG A 133 -10.20 -6.52 14.56
C ARG A 133 -9.43 -5.22 14.74
N GLN A 134 -8.11 -5.32 14.68
CA GLN A 134 -7.22 -4.17 14.80
C GLN A 134 -6.77 -3.66 13.42
N VAL A 135 -6.86 -4.49 12.40
CA VAL A 135 -6.60 -4.12 11.01
C VAL A 135 -7.39 -5.02 10.07
N VAL A 136 -7.89 -4.44 9.00
CA VAL A 136 -8.54 -5.15 7.90
C VAL A 136 -7.73 -4.96 6.61
N ALA A 137 -7.37 -6.04 5.94
CA ALA A 137 -6.78 -6.00 4.60
C ALA A 137 -7.78 -6.58 3.61
N MET A 138 -8.01 -5.89 2.49
CA MET A 138 -9.03 -6.28 1.52
C MET A 138 -8.52 -6.14 0.08
N GLY A 139 -8.92 -7.10 -0.75
CA GLY A 139 -8.71 -6.99 -2.20
C GLY A 139 -8.17 -8.23 -2.90
N PRO A 140 -7.23 -9.00 -2.34
CA PRO A 140 -6.61 -10.10 -3.04
C PRO A 140 -7.62 -11.11 -3.58
N GLY A 141 -7.81 -11.15 -4.92
CA GLY A 141 -8.67 -12.11 -5.59
C GLY A 141 -10.18 -11.96 -5.36
N LEU A 142 -10.67 -10.76 -4.97
CA LEU A 142 -12.11 -10.52 -4.83
C LEU A 142 -12.90 -10.71 -6.12
N GLY A 143 -12.24 -10.57 -7.26
CA GLY A 143 -12.89 -10.55 -8.57
C GLY A 143 -13.41 -9.16 -8.94
N ARG A 144 -14.07 -9.11 -10.14
CA ARG A 144 -14.51 -7.83 -10.74
C ARG A 144 -15.95 -7.90 -11.22
N THR A 145 -16.78 -8.62 -10.52
CA THR A 145 -18.22 -8.69 -10.79
C THR A 145 -18.89 -7.38 -10.36
N SER A 146 -20.07 -7.10 -10.89
CA SER A 146 -20.79 -5.83 -10.71
C SER A 146 -21.21 -5.54 -9.25
N ASP A 147 -21.19 -6.53 -8.39
CA ASP A 147 -21.54 -6.44 -6.97
C ASP A 147 -20.33 -6.06 -6.08
N ILE A 148 -19.11 -6.26 -6.57
CA ILE A 148 -17.88 -6.01 -5.78
C ILE A 148 -17.73 -4.55 -5.34
N PRO A 149 -18.02 -3.52 -6.16
CA PRO A 149 -17.98 -2.14 -5.69
C PRO A 149 -18.88 -1.89 -4.48
N ASN A 150 -20.13 -2.34 -4.54
CA ASN A 150 -21.06 -2.20 -3.42
C ASN A 150 -20.61 -2.97 -2.17
N PHE A 151 -19.99 -4.14 -2.37
CA PHE A 151 -19.41 -4.92 -1.28
C PHE A 151 -18.27 -4.16 -0.62
N VAL A 152 -17.33 -3.61 -1.39
CA VAL A 152 -16.21 -2.80 -0.88
C VAL A 152 -16.72 -1.57 -0.14
N ASP A 153 -17.66 -0.81 -0.72
CA ASP A 153 -18.27 0.35 -0.08
C ASP A 153 -18.92 -0.03 1.27
N SER A 154 -19.63 -1.16 1.32
CA SER A 154 -20.24 -1.65 2.57
C SER A 154 -19.23 -1.96 3.69
N ILE A 155 -18.04 -2.42 3.33
CA ILE A 155 -16.96 -2.66 4.29
C ILE A 155 -16.37 -1.33 4.78
N LEU A 156 -16.14 -0.38 3.86
CA LEU A 156 -15.63 0.94 4.19
C LEU A 156 -16.57 1.70 5.12
N ASP A 157 -17.88 1.57 4.91
CA ASP A 157 -18.92 2.18 5.76
C ASP A 157 -19.05 1.51 7.14
N SER A 158 -18.66 0.23 7.24
CA SER A 158 -18.86 -0.57 8.45
C SER A 158 -17.63 -0.65 9.36
N TYR A 159 -16.46 -0.28 8.87
CA TYR A 159 -15.20 -0.42 9.60
C TYR A 159 -14.41 0.89 9.65
N GLU A 160 -14.24 1.44 10.85
CA GLU A 160 -13.55 2.71 11.09
C GLU A 160 -12.05 2.54 11.46
N GLY A 161 -11.58 1.31 11.53
CA GLY A 161 -10.18 1.00 11.91
C GLY A 161 -9.19 1.06 10.74
N PRO A 162 -7.92 0.74 11.01
CA PRO A 162 -6.87 0.71 9.99
C PRO A 162 -7.16 -0.27 8.84
N LEU A 163 -7.06 0.21 7.61
CA LEU A 163 -7.34 -0.53 6.37
C LEU A 163 -6.09 -0.71 5.51
N VAL A 164 -6.00 -1.84 4.82
CA VAL A 164 -5.06 -2.05 3.71
C VAL A 164 -5.88 -2.45 2.48
N LEU A 165 -5.80 -1.66 1.40
CA LEU A 165 -6.50 -1.91 0.15
C LEU A 165 -5.51 -2.23 -0.96
N ASP A 166 -5.72 -3.38 -1.61
CA ASP A 166 -4.90 -3.83 -2.77
C ASP A 166 -5.77 -4.47 -3.85
N ALA A 167 -5.22 -4.65 -5.01
CA ALA A 167 -5.76 -5.44 -6.12
C ALA A 167 -7.23 -5.08 -6.47
N ASP A 168 -8.15 -6.05 -6.36
CA ASP A 168 -9.53 -5.85 -6.81
C ASP A 168 -10.32 -4.89 -5.90
N ALA A 169 -9.91 -4.64 -4.65
CA ALA A 169 -10.48 -3.58 -3.84
C ALA A 169 -10.13 -2.19 -4.42
N LEU A 170 -8.90 -1.99 -4.86
CA LEU A 170 -8.51 -0.76 -5.57
C LEU A 170 -9.23 -0.65 -6.92
N TYR A 171 -9.50 -1.81 -7.56
CA TYR A 171 -10.32 -1.82 -8.78
C TYR A 171 -11.75 -1.36 -8.49
N ALA A 172 -12.35 -1.79 -7.42
CA ALA A 172 -13.72 -1.47 -7.04
C ALA A 172 -13.92 0.00 -6.69
N LEU A 173 -12.90 0.68 -6.13
CA LEU A 173 -12.96 2.11 -5.85
C LEU A 173 -13.15 2.97 -7.12
N GLY A 174 -12.76 2.47 -8.29
CA GLY A 174 -12.85 3.22 -9.55
C GLY A 174 -11.90 4.42 -9.58
N HIS A 175 -12.38 5.55 -10.13
CA HIS A 175 -11.67 6.81 -10.08
C HIS A 175 -11.88 7.50 -8.73
N VAL A 176 -10.80 7.76 -8.02
CA VAL A 176 -10.83 8.43 -6.72
C VAL A 176 -10.22 9.83 -6.76
N GLY A 177 -9.51 10.18 -7.83
CA GLY A 177 -8.90 11.49 -7.98
C GLY A 177 -8.69 11.88 -9.45
N SER A 178 -8.63 13.16 -9.73
CA SER A 178 -8.23 13.69 -11.03
C SER A 178 -7.03 14.61 -10.91
N VAL A 179 -6.19 14.61 -11.92
CA VAL A 179 -4.97 15.42 -12.00
C VAL A 179 -5.15 16.49 -13.07
N ASP A 180 -4.89 17.73 -12.70
CA ASP A 180 -4.78 18.79 -13.70
C ASP A 180 -3.52 18.57 -14.53
N LYS A 181 -3.71 18.24 -15.82
CA LYS A 181 -2.62 17.93 -16.75
C LYS A 181 -1.79 19.17 -17.12
N ASP A 182 -2.36 20.36 -17.01
CA ASP A 182 -1.64 21.60 -17.28
C ASP A 182 -0.76 21.99 -16.10
N ALA A 183 -1.24 21.83 -14.86
CA ALA A 183 -0.43 21.97 -13.65
C ALA A 183 0.75 20.97 -13.62
N LEU A 184 0.59 19.78 -14.19
CA LEU A 184 1.69 18.81 -14.34
C LEU A 184 2.83 19.33 -15.23
N ARG A 185 2.53 20.10 -16.30
CA ARG A 185 3.53 20.64 -17.22
C ARG A 185 4.37 21.72 -16.57
N ASP A 186 3.77 22.52 -15.71
CA ASP A 186 4.42 23.65 -15.04
C ASP A 186 5.15 23.27 -13.75
N GLY A 187 5.10 21.98 -13.37
CA GLY A 187 5.74 21.46 -12.14
C GLY A 187 4.99 21.82 -10.86
N GLU A 188 3.85 22.46 -10.98
CA GLU A 188 3.00 22.90 -9.86
C GLU A 188 1.94 21.85 -9.51
N ILE A 189 2.37 20.64 -9.13
CA ILE A 189 1.43 19.61 -8.70
C ILE A 189 1.09 19.82 -7.23
N GLU A 190 0.23 20.77 -6.94
CA GLU A 190 -0.36 20.89 -5.59
C GLU A 190 -1.76 20.28 -5.47
N SER A 191 -2.40 19.90 -6.58
CA SER A 191 -3.77 19.46 -6.55
C SER A 191 -4.08 18.22 -7.38
N ILE A 192 -4.02 17.06 -6.74
CA ILE A 192 -4.93 15.97 -7.09
C ILE A 192 -6.25 16.31 -6.41
N TYR A 193 -7.30 16.52 -7.20
CA TYR A 193 -8.63 16.74 -6.64
C TYR A 193 -9.18 15.39 -6.17
N ALA A 194 -9.38 15.24 -4.86
CA ALA A 194 -10.07 14.08 -4.31
C ALA A 194 -11.53 14.07 -4.78
N VAL A 195 -11.94 12.98 -5.41
CA VAL A 195 -13.33 12.80 -5.89
C VAL A 195 -14.14 11.96 -4.92
N LYS A 196 -13.50 11.22 -4.01
CA LYS A 196 -14.16 10.37 -3.00
C LYS A 196 -13.54 10.55 -1.61
N GLN A 197 -14.35 10.22 -0.65
CA GLN A 197 -14.23 10.12 0.80
C GLN A 197 -12.78 10.01 1.34
N ASP A 198 -12.50 10.80 2.38
CA ASP A 198 -11.34 10.60 3.25
C ASP A 198 -11.36 9.16 3.79
N LEU A 199 -10.30 8.43 3.58
CA LEU A 199 -10.09 7.08 4.10
C LEU A 199 -9.05 7.14 5.24
N PRO A 200 -9.42 7.62 6.44
CA PRO A 200 -8.47 7.76 7.53
C PRO A 200 -7.88 6.40 7.87
N TYR A 201 -6.57 6.39 8.16
CA TYR A 201 -5.82 5.17 8.50
C TYR A 201 -5.77 4.10 7.38
N CYS A 202 -5.89 4.51 6.12
CA CYS A 202 -5.82 3.59 4.98
C CYS A 202 -4.42 3.53 4.36
N VAL A 203 -3.95 2.31 4.11
CA VAL A 203 -2.78 2.03 3.28
C VAL A 203 -3.27 1.48 1.93
N MET A 204 -2.92 2.15 0.85
CA MET A 204 -3.21 1.69 -0.51
C MET A 204 -1.93 1.22 -1.18
N THR A 205 -1.98 0.05 -1.85
CA THR A 205 -0.78 -0.57 -2.42
C THR A 205 -0.87 -0.80 -3.95
N PRO A 206 -1.21 0.21 -4.77
CA PRO A 206 -1.38 0.03 -6.20
C PRO A 206 -0.05 -0.24 -6.93
N HIS A 207 -0.09 -1.06 -7.96
CA HIS A 207 0.91 -1.03 -9.02
C HIS A 207 0.60 0.11 -10.01
N LEU A 208 1.53 0.42 -10.95
CA LEU A 208 1.36 1.53 -11.89
C LEU A 208 0.04 1.50 -12.68
N GLY A 209 -0.42 0.32 -13.09
CA GLY A 209 -1.68 0.19 -13.84
C GLY A 209 -2.93 0.46 -12.98
N GLU A 210 -2.93 0.02 -11.73
CA GLU A 210 -3.98 0.34 -10.76
C GLU A 210 -3.97 1.83 -10.43
N PHE A 211 -2.80 2.40 -10.21
CA PHE A 211 -2.65 3.83 -9.91
C PHE A 211 -3.08 4.70 -11.09
N SER A 212 -2.70 4.32 -12.32
CA SER A 212 -3.15 4.99 -13.56
C SER A 212 -4.67 5.09 -13.64
N ARG A 213 -5.37 4.05 -13.21
CA ARG A 213 -6.82 4.03 -13.20
C ARG A 213 -7.43 4.83 -12.06
N LEU A 214 -6.82 4.79 -10.86
CA LEU A 214 -7.29 5.56 -9.70
C LEU A 214 -7.29 7.07 -9.98
N ILE A 215 -6.32 7.59 -10.76
CA ILE A 215 -6.15 9.02 -11.01
C ILE A 215 -6.42 9.43 -12.47
N ASP A 216 -6.91 8.52 -13.31
CA ASP A 216 -7.17 8.73 -14.75
C ASP A 216 -5.99 9.37 -15.51
N LEU A 217 -4.79 8.86 -15.28
CA LEU A 217 -3.58 9.38 -15.90
C LEU A 217 -2.79 8.26 -16.60
N PRO A 218 -2.33 8.45 -17.86
CA PRO A 218 -1.52 7.45 -18.54
C PRO A 218 -0.21 7.13 -17.80
N ILE A 219 0.19 5.85 -17.78
CA ILE A 219 1.39 5.36 -17.06
C ILE A 219 2.64 6.18 -17.39
N LYS A 220 2.84 6.57 -18.65
CA LYS A 220 3.99 7.40 -19.08
C LYS A 220 4.11 8.74 -18.33
N TRP A 221 2.98 9.32 -17.93
CA TRP A 221 2.97 10.53 -17.10
C TRP A 221 3.30 10.23 -15.66
N ILE A 222 2.79 9.11 -15.14
CA ILE A 222 3.09 8.65 -13.78
C ILE A 222 4.58 8.38 -13.63
N GLU A 223 5.21 7.70 -14.57
CA GLU A 223 6.65 7.42 -14.56
C GLU A 223 7.50 8.70 -14.53
N ARG A 224 7.08 9.75 -15.24
CA ARG A 224 7.79 11.04 -15.24
C ARG A 224 7.65 11.83 -13.95
N HIS A 225 6.52 11.67 -13.28
CA HIS A 225 6.15 12.44 -12.07
C HIS A 225 5.94 11.53 -10.85
N TYR A 226 6.65 10.41 -10.82
CA TYR A 226 6.41 9.27 -9.95
C TYR A 226 6.26 9.65 -8.47
N ILE A 227 7.28 10.31 -7.91
CA ILE A 227 7.28 10.71 -6.50
C ILE A 227 6.27 11.84 -6.23
N THR A 228 6.19 12.81 -7.13
CA THR A 228 5.31 13.97 -6.97
C THR A 228 3.84 13.56 -6.95
N LEU A 229 3.43 12.68 -7.90
CA LEU A 229 2.07 12.17 -7.94
C LEU A 229 1.74 11.28 -6.74
N ALA A 230 2.71 10.45 -6.31
CA ALA A 230 2.50 9.62 -5.12
C ALA A 230 2.25 10.48 -3.87
N ARG A 231 3.03 11.55 -3.67
CA ARG A 231 2.87 12.48 -2.56
C ARG A 231 1.56 13.26 -2.64
N ALA A 232 1.26 13.81 -3.83
CA ALA A 232 0.02 14.56 -4.04
C ALA A 232 -1.22 13.69 -3.77
N PHE A 233 -1.20 12.43 -4.21
CA PHE A 233 -2.29 11.48 -3.95
C PHE A 233 -2.43 11.17 -2.45
N ALA A 234 -1.33 10.83 -1.78
CA ALA A 234 -1.34 10.52 -0.36
C ALA A 234 -1.90 11.68 0.47
N LYS A 235 -1.47 12.92 0.17
CA LYS A 235 -1.96 14.14 0.81
C LYS A 235 -3.44 14.40 0.51
N ALA A 236 -3.88 14.29 -0.74
CA ALA A 236 -5.26 14.59 -1.15
C ALA A 236 -6.28 13.63 -0.53
N HIS A 237 -5.92 12.35 -0.39
CA HIS A 237 -6.81 11.31 0.13
C HIS A 237 -6.55 10.96 1.60
N GLN A 238 -5.58 11.62 2.25
CA GLN A 238 -5.17 11.35 3.64
C GLN A 238 -4.84 9.86 3.90
N VAL A 239 -4.14 9.23 2.93
CA VAL A 239 -3.75 7.82 2.96
C VAL A 239 -2.24 7.63 2.91
N VAL A 240 -1.76 6.50 3.38
CA VAL A 240 -0.42 6.03 3.06
C VAL A 240 -0.47 5.31 1.71
N LEU A 241 0.25 5.82 0.72
CA LEU A 241 0.35 5.21 -0.60
C LEU A 241 1.65 4.43 -0.75
N VAL A 242 1.56 3.13 -1.02
CA VAL A 242 2.69 2.30 -1.43
C VAL A 242 2.58 2.07 -2.94
N LEU A 243 3.14 2.97 -3.73
CA LEU A 243 3.15 2.84 -5.19
C LEU A 243 4.20 1.80 -5.60
N LYS A 244 3.71 0.63 -6.02
CA LYS A 244 4.56 -0.51 -6.41
C LYS A 244 5.27 -0.24 -7.74
N GLY A 245 6.60 -0.34 -7.74
CA GLY A 245 7.43 -0.11 -8.93
C GLY A 245 8.91 -0.39 -8.64
N ILE A 246 9.79 0.12 -9.48
CA ILE A 246 11.24 0.00 -9.34
C ILE A 246 11.86 1.40 -9.35
N PRO A 247 12.18 1.93 -8.17
CA PRO A 247 11.88 1.44 -6.81
C PRO A 247 10.40 1.63 -6.45
N SER A 248 9.91 0.91 -5.44
CA SER A 248 8.64 1.26 -4.82
C SER A 248 8.77 2.57 -4.03
N VAL A 249 7.70 3.36 -4.02
CA VAL A 249 7.63 4.63 -3.28
C VAL A 249 6.55 4.54 -2.21
N VAL A 250 6.91 4.89 -0.98
CA VAL A 250 5.95 5.07 0.11
C VAL A 250 5.75 6.56 0.31
N ALA A 251 4.53 7.04 0.16
CA ALA A 251 4.15 8.43 0.39
C ALA A 251 3.19 8.53 1.57
N LEU A 252 3.48 9.46 2.47
CA LEU A 252 2.66 9.76 3.64
C LEU A 252 1.69 10.92 3.34
N PRO A 253 0.60 11.07 4.10
CA PRO A 253 -0.42 12.09 3.86
C PRO A 253 0.00 13.53 4.21
N ASP A 254 1.12 13.71 4.93
CA ASP A 254 1.68 14.99 5.44
C ASP A 254 2.80 15.60 4.57
#